data_9fb1ed084a76db1be9d80c281307fd3c
#
_entry.id   9fb1ed084a76db1be9d80c281307fd3c
#
_cell.length_a   1.000
_cell.length_b   1.000
_cell.length_c   1.000
_cell.angle_alpha   90.00
_cell.angle_beta   90.00
_cell.angle_gamma   90.00
#
_symmetry.space_group_name_H-M   'P 1'
#
loop_
_entity.id
_entity.type
_entity.pdbx_description
1 polymer ?
#
loop_
_entity_poly.entity_id
_entity_poly.type
_entity_poly.pdbx_seq_one_letter_code
_entity_poly.pdbx_strand_id
1 'polypeptide(L)'
;DPTATGQHLQELIEKYTPASLHQIINVWSAYAQNEWKNDKWSFLIGGRVDKNSIMDKAVFSPRANVRYNPTADVNLRLSYAEGFRAPQAFDEDLHISNVGGARVSIVRDPNLKEERSRSVNGSVDWYHYFGDFQVNMLLEGFYTKLSDPFVLSAPVESENGSLVQTRSNGSGAKVYGSTLEGKIVWRNKVQIQAGITVQRSLY
;
A
#
# COMPACT_ATOMS: atom_id res chain seq x y z
N ASP A 1 -14.97 -51.80 -20.05
CA ASP A 1 -16.18 -51.46 -19.27
C ASP A 1 -16.35 -49.95 -19.31
N PRO A 2 -17.42 -49.43 -19.99
CA PRO A 2 -17.65 -47.97 -20.16
C PRO A 2 -17.88 -47.25 -18.81
N THR A 3 -18.32 -47.94 -17.80
CA THR A 3 -18.61 -47.39 -16.47
C THR A 3 -17.32 -47.11 -15.67
N ALA A 4 -16.33 -47.97 -15.78
CA ALA A 4 -15.02 -47.77 -15.15
C ALA A 4 -14.28 -46.57 -15.77
N THR A 5 -14.41 -46.34 -17.06
CA THR A 5 -13.81 -45.16 -17.74
C THR A 5 -14.51 -43.87 -17.30
N GLY A 6 -15.82 -43.89 -17.10
CA GLY A 6 -16.57 -42.72 -16.64
C GLY A 6 -16.25 -42.34 -15.19
N GLN A 7 -16.12 -43.34 -14.30
CA GLN A 7 -15.70 -43.06 -12.91
C GLN A 7 -14.27 -42.54 -12.80
N HIS A 8 -13.35 -43.10 -13.55
CA HIS A 8 -11.97 -42.64 -13.58
C HIS A 8 -11.86 -41.22 -14.16
N LEU A 9 -12.66 -40.88 -15.15
CA LEU A 9 -12.73 -39.51 -15.68
C LEU A 9 -13.30 -38.51 -14.66
N GLN A 10 -14.31 -38.91 -13.90
CA GLN A 10 -14.90 -38.11 -12.83
C GLN A 10 -13.90 -37.87 -11.69
N GLU A 11 -13.16 -38.91 -11.26
CA GLU A 11 -12.09 -38.79 -10.27
C GLU A 11 -10.96 -37.86 -10.75
N LEU A 12 -10.60 -37.93 -12.03
CA LEU A 12 -9.61 -37.04 -12.62
C LEU A 12 -10.12 -35.59 -12.69
N ILE A 13 -11.38 -35.37 -13.07
CA ILE A 13 -12.00 -34.03 -13.09
C ILE A 13 -12.03 -33.47 -11.68
N GLU A 14 -12.46 -34.21 -10.68
CA GLU A 14 -12.52 -33.78 -9.28
C GLU A 14 -11.12 -33.48 -8.70
N LYS A 15 -10.12 -34.32 -9.05
CA LYS A 15 -8.73 -34.14 -8.65
C LYS A 15 -8.02 -32.97 -9.32
N TYR A 16 -8.36 -32.65 -10.57
CA TYR A 16 -7.72 -31.61 -11.36
C TYR A 16 -8.58 -30.38 -11.61
N THR A 17 -9.86 -30.37 -11.21
CA THR A 17 -10.66 -29.15 -11.22
C THR A 17 -10.14 -28.23 -10.10
N PRO A 18 -9.69 -27.03 -10.42
CA PRO A 18 -9.27 -26.10 -9.37
C PRO A 18 -10.48 -25.83 -8.47
N ALA A 19 -10.33 -26.08 -7.17
CA ALA A 19 -11.32 -25.61 -6.22
C ALA A 19 -11.53 -24.11 -6.47
N SER A 20 -12.74 -23.72 -6.86
CA SER A 20 -13.07 -22.32 -7.02
C SER A 20 -13.07 -21.69 -5.63
N LEU A 21 -11.99 -21.01 -5.27
CA LEU A 21 -11.91 -20.25 -4.03
C LEU A 21 -12.80 -19.00 -4.23
N HIS A 22 -13.94 -18.99 -3.58
CA HIS A 22 -14.83 -17.84 -3.57
C HIS A 22 -14.80 -17.22 -2.16
N GLN A 23 -14.32 -15.99 -2.07
CA GLN A 23 -14.32 -15.22 -0.82
C GLN A 23 -15.19 -13.97 -0.97
N ILE A 24 -16.19 -13.82 -0.09
CA ILE A 24 -16.99 -12.61 0.02
C ILE A 24 -16.46 -11.80 1.19
N ILE A 25 -16.07 -10.56 0.92
CA ILE A 25 -15.58 -9.62 1.92
C ILE A 25 -16.55 -8.44 2.00
N ASN A 26 -17.09 -8.21 3.19
CA ASN A 26 -17.89 -7.03 3.49
C ASN A 26 -17.07 -6.07 4.33
N VAL A 27 -17.02 -4.80 3.92
CA VAL A 27 -16.30 -3.74 4.63
C VAL A 27 -17.27 -2.61 4.96
N TRP A 28 -17.35 -2.28 6.24
CA TRP A 28 -18.08 -1.13 6.75
C TRP A 28 -17.07 -0.08 7.19
N SER A 29 -17.24 1.14 6.69
CA SER A 29 -16.32 2.24 6.97
C SER A 29 -17.08 3.49 7.38
N ALA A 30 -16.57 4.18 8.40
CA ALA A 30 -17.00 5.52 8.77
C ALA A 30 -15.78 6.41 8.92
N TYR A 31 -15.88 7.65 8.47
CA TYR A 31 -14.81 8.62 8.65
C TYR A 31 -15.35 9.97 9.07
N ALA A 32 -14.53 10.71 9.81
CA ALA A 32 -14.76 12.10 10.14
C ALA A 32 -13.45 12.87 10.06
N GLN A 33 -13.54 14.12 9.62
CA GLN A 33 -12.40 15.04 9.63
C GLN A 33 -12.88 16.46 9.84
N ASN A 34 -12.01 17.28 10.40
CA ASN A 34 -12.21 18.72 10.49
C ASN A 34 -10.93 19.47 10.11
N GLU A 35 -11.10 20.60 9.48
CA GLU A 35 -10.02 21.52 9.12
C GLU A 35 -10.30 22.90 9.72
N TRP A 36 -9.31 23.43 10.43
CA TRP A 36 -9.27 24.82 10.91
C TRP A 36 -8.21 25.53 10.11
N LYS A 37 -8.57 26.65 9.49
CA LYS A 37 -7.65 27.43 8.66
C LYS A 37 -7.79 28.92 8.85
N ASN A 38 -6.69 29.62 8.69
CA ASN A 38 -6.59 31.07 8.49
C ASN A 38 -5.59 31.36 7.35
N ASP A 39 -5.22 32.62 7.17
CA ASP A 39 -4.35 33.04 6.06
C ASP A 39 -2.98 32.32 6.04
N LYS A 40 -2.44 32.01 7.22
CA LYS A 40 -1.10 31.42 7.37
C LYS A 40 -1.12 29.95 7.72
N TRP A 41 -2.15 29.48 8.43
CA TRP A 41 -2.20 28.14 8.99
C TRP A 41 -3.39 27.35 8.49
N SER A 42 -3.20 26.06 8.31
CA SER A 42 -4.27 25.07 8.20
C SER A 42 -3.89 23.86 9.04
N PHE A 43 -4.84 23.42 9.88
CA PHE A 43 -4.73 22.22 10.70
C PHE A 43 -5.89 21.30 10.33
N LEU A 44 -5.58 20.12 9.82
CA LEU A 44 -6.55 19.07 9.53
C LEU A 44 -6.30 17.90 10.47
N ILE A 45 -7.35 17.43 11.13
CA ILE A 45 -7.35 16.20 11.92
C ILE A 45 -8.53 15.37 11.46
N GLY A 46 -8.32 14.09 11.27
CA GLY A 46 -9.35 13.16 10.88
C GLY A 46 -9.03 11.74 11.31
N GLY A 47 -10.02 10.89 11.17
CA GLY A 47 -9.87 9.47 11.42
C GLY A 47 -10.92 8.67 10.67
N ARG A 48 -10.58 7.43 10.38
CA ARG A 48 -11.44 6.44 9.74
C ARG A 48 -11.46 5.18 10.59
N VAL A 49 -12.64 4.61 10.74
CA VAL A 49 -12.83 3.30 11.36
C VAL A 49 -13.33 2.35 10.28
N ASP A 50 -12.67 1.22 10.13
CA ASP A 50 -13.01 0.18 9.18
C ASP A 50 -13.28 -1.13 9.91
N LYS A 51 -14.42 -1.76 9.65
CA LYS A 51 -14.73 -3.12 10.07
C LYS A 51 -14.82 -4.01 8.83
N ASN A 52 -13.87 -4.91 8.71
CA ASN A 52 -13.81 -5.90 7.66
C ASN A 52 -14.33 -7.25 8.20
N SER A 53 -15.13 -7.99 7.40
CA SER A 53 -15.71 -9.27 7.80
C SER A 53 -14.69 -10.37 8.08
N ILE A 54 -13.48 -10.25 7.53
CA ILE A 54 -12.38 -11.21 7.74
C ILE A 54 -11.46 -10.83 8.91
N MET A 55 -11.80 -9.77 9.66
CA MET A 55 -11.03 -9.29 10.81
C MET A 55 -11.88 -9.30 12.07
N ASP A 56 -11.31 -9.73 13.20
CA ASP A 56 -12.04 -9.80 14.49
C ASP A 56 -12.37 -8.41 15.02
N LYS A 57 -11.47 -7.44 14.81
CA LYS A 57 -11.61 -6.07 15.35
C LYS A 57 -11.72 -5.04 14.24
N ALA A 58 -12.39 -3.94 14.56
CA ALA A 58 -12.34 -2.76 13.73
C ALA A 58 -10.97 -2.09 13.82
N VAL A 59 -10.51 -1.50 12.73
CA VAL A 59 -9.25 -0.77 12.65
C VAL A 59 -9.53 0.72 12.60
N PHE A 60 -8.83 1.48 13.44
CA PHE A 60 -8.83 2.93 13.42
C PHE A 60 -7.57 3.43 12.71
N SER A 61 -7.75 4.34 11.76
CA SER A 61 -6.70 4.96 10.95
C SER A 61 -6.77 6.47 11.11
N PRO A 62 -5.97 7.06 12.01
CA PRO A 62 -5.90 8.51 12.19
C PRO A 62 -5.10 9.16 11.07
N ARG A 63 -5.38 10.44 10.83
CA ARG A 63 -4.59 11.32 9.99
C ARG A 63 -4.55 12.73 10.54
N ALA A 64 -3.44 13.41 10.37
CA ALA A 64 -3.27 14.81 10.70
C ALA A 64 -2.43 15.50 9.61
N ASN A 65 -2.74 16.75 9.32
CA ASN A 65 -1.97 17.57 8.40
C ASN A 65 -1.86 19.00 8.96
N VAL A 66 -0.68 19.56 8.90
CA VAL A 66 -0.38 20.94 9.25
C VAL A 66 0.23 21.60 8.04
N ARG A 67 -0.32 22.75 7.64
CA ARG A 67 0.26 23.62 6.64
C ARG A 67 0.53 24.98 7.26
N TYR A 68 1.69 25.54 6.95
CA TYR A 68 2.10 26.88 7.36
C TYR A 68 2.67 27.66 6.18
N ASN A 69 2.10 28.81 5.90
CA ASN A 69 2.54 29.76 4.87
C ASN A 69 3.16 30.97 5.56
N PRO A 70 4.49 30.97 5.87
CA PRO A 70 5.13 32.14 6.46
C PRO A 70 5.08 33.38 5.56
N THR A 71 5.16 33.17 4.25
CA THR A 71 5.05 34.18 3.20
C THR A 71 4.14 33.68 2.07
N ALA A 72 3.84 34.54 1.10
CA ALA A 72 3.10 34.14 -0.10
C ALA A 72 3.88 33.12 -0.96
N ASP A 73 5.20 33.12 -0.86
CA ASP A 73 6.08 32.30 -1.71
C ASP A 73 6.46 30.98 -1.06
N VAL A 74 6.22 30.78 0.24
CA VAL A 74 6.68 29.61 0.98
C VAL A 74 5.50 28.87 1.59
N ASN A 75 5.43 27.56 1.32
CA ASN A 75 4.47 26.65 1.91
C ASN A 75 5.21 25.50 2.61
N LEU A 76 5.00 25.38 3.91
CA LEU A 76 5.52 24.28 4.73
C LEU A 76 4.36 23.32 5.05
N ARG A 77 4.61 22.01 4.90
CA ARG A 77 3.62 20.97 5.24
C ARG A 77 4.25 19.89 6.09
N LEU A 78 3.47 19.39 7.02
CA LEU A 78 3.77 18.19 7.79
C LEU A 78 2.51 17.35 7.87
N SER A 79 2.61 16.07 7.53
CA SER A 79 1.48 15.15 7.55
C SER A 79 1.84 13.86 8.28
N TYR A 80 0.84 13.31 8.96
CA TYR A 80 0.85 11.99 9.56
C TYR A 80 -0.38 11.23 9.10
N ALA A 81 -0.21 9.95 8.75
CA ALA A 81 -1.31 9.07 8.42
C ALA A 81 -1.00 7.62 8.81
N GLU A 82 -2.03 6.92 9.28
CA GLU A 82 -2.00 5.47 9.43
C GLU A 82 -2.90 4.82 8.39
N GLY A 83 -2.49 3.61 7.94
CA GLY A 83 -3.25 2.77 7.05
C GLY A 83 -3.11 1.30 7.45
N PHE A 84 -3.93 0.45 6.85
CA PHE A 84 -3.85 -0.99 7.06
C PHE A 84 -4.22 -1.76 5.80
N ARG A 85 -3.81 -3.02 5.74
CA ARG A 85 -4.23 -4.00 4.74
C ARG A 85 -4.77 -5.23 5.45
N ALA A 86 -6.00 -5.61 5.13
CA ALA A 86 -6.64 -6.77 5.73
C ALA A 86 -6.03 -8.08 5.20
N PRO A 87 -6.01 -9.17 5.98
CA PRO A 87 -5.45 -10.46 5.60
C PRO A 87 -6.35 -11.20 4.59
N GLN A 88 -6.37 -10.75 3.34
CA GLN A 88 -7.18 -11.33 2.26
C GLN A 88 -6.55 -12.61 1.72
N ALA A 89 -7.40 -13.57 1.27
CA ALA A 89 -6.92 -14.77 0.62
C ALA A 89 -6.43 -14.49 -0.81
N PHE A 90 -7.05 -13.50 -1.46
CA PHE A 90 -6.74 -13.07 -2.82
C PHE A 90 -6.04 -11.73 -2.75
N ASP A 91 -4.81 -11.72 -3.14
CA ASP A 91 -3.97 -10.54 -3.29
C ASP A 91 -3.33 -10.56 -4.69
N GLU A 92 -2.53 -9.56 -5.00
CA GLU A 92 -1.79 -9.43 -6.27
C GLU A 92 -0.95 -10.67 -6.65
N ASP A 93 -0.63 -11.52 -5.66
CA ASP A 93 0.13 -12.76 -5.85
C ASP A 93 -0.67 -13.92 -6.49
N LEU A 94 -1.95 -13.74 -6.79
CA LEU A 94 -2.73 -14.73 -7.55
C LEU A 94 -2.36 -14.81 -9.03
N HIS A 95 -1.45 -14.02 -9.49
CA HIS A 95 -0.76 -14.27 -10.74
C HIS A 95 0.12 -15.51 -10.59
N ILE A 96 -0.51 -16.67 -10.64
CA ILE A 96 0.14 -17.98 -10.69
C ILE A 96 1.10 -17.95 -11.86
N SER A 97 2.33 -17.63 -11.61
CA SER A 97 3.40 -17.89 -12.54
C SER A 97 3.64 -19.40 -12.55
N ASN A 98 3.00 -20.11 -13.45
CA ASN A 98 3.35 -21.48 -13.78
C ASN A 98 4.72 -21.50 -14.47
N VAL A 99 5.76 -21.14 -13.74
CA VAL A 99 7.13 -21.29 -14.19
C VAL A 99 7.51 -22.74 -13.97
N GLY A 100 7.58 -23.54 -15.03
CA GLY A 100 8.04 -24.93 -15.00
C GLY A 100 6.95 -25.98 -14.71
N GLY A 101 5.66 -25.65 -14.82
CA GLY A 101 4.57 -26.66 -14.74
C GLY A 101 4.20 -27.11 -13.32
N ALA A 102 4.89 -26.67 -12.28
CA ALA A 102 4.53 -26.96 -10.89
C ALA A 102 3.47 -25.95 -10.40
N ARG A 103 2.35 -26.47 -9.89
CA ARG A 103 1.31 -25.65 -9.27
C ARG A 103 1.78 -25.20 -7.88
N VAL A 104 1.84 -23.89 -7.65
CA VAL A 104 2.11 -23.33 -6.32
C VAL A 104 0.78 -22.90 -5.70
N SER A 105 0.46 -23.44 -4.53
CA SER A 105 -0.70 -23.06 -3.72
C SER A 105 -0.27 -22.13 -2.60
N ILE A 106 -0.94 -20.98 -2.45
CA ILE A 106 -0.70 -20.06 -1.33
C ILE A 106 -1.71 -20.35 -0.23
N VAL A 107 -1.23 -20.68 0.95
CA VAL A 107 -2.03 -20.93 2.16
C VAL A 107 -1.81 -19.79 3.15
N ARG A 108 -2.88 -19.31 3.75
CA ARG A 108 -2.82 -18.28 4.78
C ARG A 108 -2.54 -18.89 6.15
N ASP A 109 -1.60 -18.30 6.91
CA ASP A 109 -1.42 -18.62 8.32
C ASP A 109 -2.72 -18.33 9.09
N PRO A 110 -3.24 -19.24 9.92
CA PRO A 110 -4.43 -19.02 10.74
C PRO A 110 -4.33 -17.78 11.67
N ASN A 111 -3.11 -17.41 12.06
CA ASN A 111 -2.84 -16.26 12.94
C ASN A 111 -2.48 -14.99 12.17
N LEU A 112 -2.68 -14.93 10.85
CA LEU A 112 -2.35 -13.79 10.02
C LEU A 112 -3.12 -12.55 10.47
N LYS A 113 -2.39 -11.53 10.92
CA LYS A 113 -2.91 -10.22 11.35
C LYS A 113 -2.91 -9.24 10.19
N GLU A 114 -3.64 -8.14 10.35
CA GLU A 114 -3.57 -7.03 9.40
C GLU A 114 -2.16 -6.40 9.37
N GLU A 115 -1.69 -6.06 8.18
CA GLU A 115 -0.52 -5.21 7.98
C GLU A 115 -0.89 -3.76 8.30
N ARG A 116 -0.03 -3.03 9.02
CA ARG A 116 -0.23 -1.63 9.36
C ARG A 116 0.91 -0.76 8.88
N SER A 117 0.55 0.40 8.32
CA SER A 117 1.50 1.45 7.94
C SER A 117 1.33 2.69 8.79
N ARG A 118 2.44 3.35 9.12
CA ARG A 118 2.51 4.68 9.74
C ARG A 118 3.47 5.52 8.93
N SER A 119 2.96 6.64 8.42
CA SER A 119 3.74 7.52 7.54
C SER A 119 3.78 8.94 8.10
N VAL A 120 4.95 9.53 8.04
CA VAL A 120 5.20 10.96 8.29
C VAL A 120 5.84 11.53 7.04
N ASN A 121 5.28 12.63 6.52
CA ASN A 121 5.83 13.36 5.39
C ASN A 121 5.94 14.84 5.76
N GLY A 122 7.06 15.45 5.40
CA GLY A 122 7.29 16.88 5.54
C GLY A 122 7.76 17.49 4.24
N SER A 123 7.27 18.67 3.89
CA SER A 123 7.71 19.36 2.67
C SER A 123 7.84 20.86 2.85
N VAL A 124 8.77 21.41 2.08
CA VAL A 124 8.98 22.84 1.87
C VAL A 124 8.78 23.09 0.38
N ASP A 125 7.83 23.96 0.07
CA ASP A 125 7.48 24.32 -1.29
C ASP A 125 7.67 25.82 -1.43
N TRP A 126 8.53 26.25 -2.36
CA TRP A 126 8.92 27.62 -2.57
C TRP A 126 8.61 28.03 -4.00
N TYR A 127 7.88 29.15 -4.15
CA TYR A 127 7.51 29.77 -5.41
C TYR A 127 8.07 31.18 -5.48
N HIS A 128 8.64 31.55 -6.61
CA HIS A 128 9.07 32.93 -6.81
C HIS A 128 9.00 33.34 -8.28
N TYR A 129 8.71 34.63 -8.51
CA TYR A 129 8.70 35.22 -9.83
C TYR A 129 9.94 36.11 -10.01
N PHE A 130 10.75 35.80 -11.01
CA PHE A 130 11.90 36.58 -11.45
C PHE A 130 11.59 37.18 -12.83
N GLY A 131 10.93 38.34 -12.89
CA GLY A 131 10.49 38.93 -14.15
C GLY A 131 9.55 37.99 -14.92
N ASP A 132 9.99 37.53 -16.09
CA ASP A 132 9.21 36.61 -16.94
C ASP A 132 9.30 35.12 -16.52
N PHE A 133 10.08 34.81 -15.51
CA PHE A 133 10.28 33.44 -15.03
C PHE A 133 9.49 33.18 -13.75
N GLN A 134 8.77 32.07 -13.73
CA GLN A 134 8.22 31.49 -12.51
C GLN A 134 9.10 30.29 -12.12
N VAL A 135 9.59 30.30 -10.90
CA VAL A 135 10.41 29.22 -10.32
C VAL A 135 9.65 28.58 -9.18
N ASN A 136 9.65 27.27 -9.15
CA ASN A 136 9.14 26.47 -8.02
C ASN A 136 10.18 25.45 -7.62
N MET A 137 10.44 25.33 -6.33
CA MET A 137 11.32 24.34 -5.72
C MET A 137 10.57 23.61 -4.61
N LEU A 138 10.52 22.29 -4.71
CA LEU A 138 9.94 21.41 -3.69
C LEU A 138 11.02 20.53 -3.09
N LEU A 139 11.15 20.57 -1.78
CA LEU A 139 11.89 19.60 -0.99
C LEU A 139 10.91 18.82 -0.13
N GLU A 140 10.91 17.50 -0.26
CA GLU A 140 10.07 16.60 0.53
C GLU A 140 10.94 15.56 1.24
N GLY A 141 10.60 15.24 2.49
CA GLY A 141 11.13 14.13 3.24
C GLY A 141 9.99 13.23 3.68
N PHE A 142 10.19 11.91 3.62
CA PHE A 142 9.20 10.93 4.02
C PHE A 142 9.80 9.80 4.85
N TYR A 143 8.97 9.27 5.76
CA TYR A 143 9.27 8.08 6.54
C TYR A 143 8.00 7.25 6.68
N THR A 144 8.08 5.97 6.30
CA THR A 144 6.99 5.00 6.47
C THR A 144 7.51 3.78 7.20
N LYS A 145 6.80 3.39 8.27
CA LYS A 145 7.01 2.13 8.98
C LYS A 145 5.85 1.19 8.67
N LEU A 146 6.18 -0.03 8.22
CA LEU A 146 5.26 -1.15 8.10
C LEU A 146 5.43 -2.06 9.31
N SER A 147 4.33 -2.44 9.93
CA SER A 147 4.26 -3.43 10.98
C SER A 147 3.48 -4.62 10.45
N ASP A 148 3.94 -5.83 10.80
CA ASP A 148 3.32 -7.09 10.38
C ASP A 148 3.12 -7.20 8.85
N PRO A 149 4.12 -6.82 7.98
CA PRO A 149 3.98 -6.92 6.54
C PRO A 149 3.74 -8.37 6.12
N PHE A 150 2.97 -8.57 5.06
CA PHE A 150 2.73 -9.91 4.54
C PHE A 150 3.96 -10.41 3.80
N VAL A 151 4.41 -11.59 4.19
CA VAL A 151 5.53 -12.31 3.57
C VAL A 151 5.10 -13.71 3.16
N LEU A 152 5.70 -14.20 2.08
CA LEU A 152 5.53 -15.59 1.65
C LEU A 152 6.74 -16.41 2.09
N SER A 153 6.49 -17.62 2.61
CA SER A 153 7.54 -18.58 2.88
C SER A 153 8.22 -19.06 1.60
N ALA A 154 9.37 -19.67 1.72
CA ALA A 154 9.89 -20.50 0.62
C ALA A 154 8.86 -21.57 0.24
N PRO A 155 8.76 -21.97 -1.07
CA PRO A 155 7.90 -23.06 -1.48
C PRO A 155 8.35 -24.36 -0.80
N VAL A 156 7.41 -25.10 -0.24
CA VAL A 156 7.62 -26.42 0.37
C VAL A 156 6.79 -27.44 -0.40
N GLU A 157 7.38 -28.56 -0.74
CA GLU A 157 6.67 -29.65 -1.41
C GLU A 157 5.73 -30.34 -0.44
N SER A 158 4.46 -30.42 -0.79
CA SER A 158 3.43 -31.15 -0.04
C SER A 158 3.46 -32.63 -0.38
N GLU A 159 2.88 -33.47 0.46
CA GLU A 159 2.82 -34.96 0.29
C GLU A 159 2.24 -35.41 -1.06
N ASN A 160 1.42 -34.55 -1.70
CA ASN A 160 0.83 -34.79 -3.02
C ASN A 160 1.67 -34.25 -4.20
N GLY A 161 2.92 -33.81 -3.95
CA GLY A 161 3.83 -33.28 -4.98
C GLY A 161 3.51 -31.84 -5.44
N SER A 162 2.56 -31.14 -4.82
CA SER A 162 2.31 -29.72 -5.10
C SER A 162 3.18 -28.82 -4.22
N LEU A 163 3.59 -27.67 -4.73
CA LEU A 163 4.32 -26.68 -3.96
C LEU A 163 3.34 -25.81 -3.15
N VAL A 164 3.64 -25.60 -1.88
CA VAL A 164 2.84 -24.76 -0.97
C VAL A 164 3.72 -23.66 -0.40
N GLN A 165 3.21 -22.42 -0.47
CA GLN A 165 3.78 -21.27 0.23
C GLN A 165 2.81 -20.81 1.30
N THR A 166 3.31 -20.47 2.49
CA THR A 166 2.49 -19.92 3.57
C THR A 166 2.67 -18.41 3.62
N ARG A 167 1.55 -17.67 3.60
CA ARG A 167 1.54 -16.24 3.86
C ARG A 167 1.43 -16.00 5.35
N SER A 168 2.40 -15.30 5.92
CA SER A 168 2.48 -14.95 7.33
C SER A 168 2.87 -13.47 7.50
N ASN A 169 2.89 -12.98 8.76
CA ASN A 169 3.40 -11.66 9.05
C ASN A 169 4.93 -11.70 9.23
N GLY A 170 5.62 -10.76 8.59
CA GLY A 170 7.05 -10.53 8.78
C GLY A 170 7.38 -9.60 9.96
N SER A 171 8.67 -9.40 10.21
CA SER A 171 9.16 -8.61 11.35
C SER A 171 8.97 -7.09 11.23
N GLY A 172 8.51 -6.62 10.08
CA GLY A 172 8.32 -5.19 9.79
C GLY A 172 9.33 -4.66 8.77
N ALA A 173 8.98 -3.52 8.19
CA ALA A 173 9.82 -2.81 7.23
C ALA A 173 9.79 -1.30 7.47
N LYS A 174 10.81 -0.60 7.01
CA LYS A 174 10.89 0.86 7.07
C LYS A 174 11.36 1.37 5.71
N VAL A 175 10.69 2.42 5.22
CA VAL A 175 11.08 3.14 4.01
C VAL A 175 11.19 4.61 4.35
N TYR A 176 12.29 5.23 4.00
CA TYR A 176 12.47 6.67 4.18
C TYR A 176 13.34 7.25 3.07
N GLY A 177 13.16 8.52 2.83
CA GLY A 177 13.87 9.18 1.76
C GLY A 177 13.55 10.66 1.66
N SER A 178 14.05 11.25 0.60
CA SER A 178 13.87 12.66 0.29
C SER A 178 13.77 12.85 -1.21
N THR A 179 12.93 13.78 -1.63
CA THR A 179 12.75 14.20 -3.02
C THR A 179 13.06 15.69 -3.12
N LEU A 180 13.86 16.07 -4.11
CA LEU A 180 14.06 17.44 -4.52
C LEU A 180 13.54 17.60 -5.94
N GLU A 181 12.65 18.56 -6.17
CA GLU A 181 12.06 18.85 -7.47
C GLU A 181 12.18 20.34 -7.77
N GLY A 182 12.53 20.67 -9.00
CA GLY A 182 12.61 22.03 -9.51
C GLY A 182 11.81 22.20 -10.79
N LYS A 183 11.09 23.31 -10.91
CA LYS A 183 10.30 23.68 -12.07
C LYS A 183 10.55 25.13 -12.40
N ILE A 184 10.81 25.42 -13.70
CA ILE A 184 10.97 26.76 -14.23
C ILE A 184 10.01 26.93 -15.39
N VAL A 185 9.23 28.00 -15.39
CA VAL A 185 8.30 28.39 -16.46
C VAL A 185 8.69 29.76 -16.98
N TRP A 186 8.89 29.89 -18.29
CA TRP A 186 9.17 31.15 -18.96
C TRP A 186 7.96 31.61 -19.79
N ARG A 187 7.41 32.78 -19.43
CA ARG A 187 6.29 33.43 -20.14
C ARG A 187 5.09 32.52 -20.45
N ASN A 188 4.88 31.47 -19.67
CA ASN A 188 3.89 30.40 -19.92
C ASN A 188 4.06 29.69 -21.30
N LYS A 189 5.22 29.84 -21.96
CA LYS A 189 5.50 29.24 -23.27
C LYS A 189 6.38 28.01 -23.16
N VAL A 190 7.32 28.01 -22.23
CA VAL A 190 8.26 26.91 -22.00
C VAL A 190 8.27 26.54 -20.55
N GLN A 191 8.16 25.26 -20.24
CA GLN A 191 8.27 24.70 -18.90
C GLN A 191 9.35 23.62 -18.91
N ILE A 192 10.23 23.69 -17.92
CA ILE A 192 11.23 22.67 -17.63
C ILE A 192 11.02 22.22 -16.19
N GLN A 193 10.99 20.92 -15.96
CA GLN A 193 10.84 20.30 -14.64
C GLN A 193 11.83 19.14 -14.53
N ALA A 194 12.50 19.05 -13.39
CA ALA A 194 13.41 17.96 -13.07
C ALA A 194 13.31 17.63 -11.58
N GLY A 195 13.53 16.37 -11.23
CA GLY A 195 13.51 15.93 -9.85
C GLY A 195 14.44 14.74 -9.61
N ILE A 196 14.86 14.60 -8.38
CA ILE A 196 15.62 13.47 -7.88
C ILE A 196 15.04 12.97 -6.56
N THR A 197 14.90 11.66 -6.43
CA THR A 197 14.50 11.01 -5.19
C THR A 197 15.59 10.05 -4.74
N VAL A 198 15.96 10.14 -3.47
CA VAL A 198 16.84 9.19 -2.80
C VAL A 198 16.07 8.52 -1.68
N GLN A 199 16.03 7.18 -1.69
CA GLN A 199 15.31 6.43 -0.66
C GLN A 199 16.07 5.19 -0.20
N ARG A 200 15.74 4.72 0.99
CA ARG A 200 16.27 3.49 1.58
C ARG A 200 15.13 2.67 2.17
N SER A 201 15.15 1.36 1.91
CA SER A 201 14.26 0.38 2.52
C SER A 201 15.08 -0.51 3.46
N LEU A 202 14.52 -0.83 4.62
CA LEU A 202 15.09 -1.73 5.62
C LEU A 202 14.01 -2.77 5.99
N TYR A 203 14.39 -4.02 6.00
CA TYR A 203 13.55 -5.18 6.35
C TYR A 203 14.05 -5.85 7.61
#